data_8461b2b89cf6572351d0e0d2ca671257
#
_entry.id   8461b2b89cf6572351d0e0d2ca671257
#
_cell.length_a   1.000
_cell.length_b   1.000
_cell.length_c   1.000
_cell.angle_alpha   90.00
_cell.angle_beta   90.00
_cell.angle_gamma   90.00
#
_symmetry.space_group_name_H-M   'P 1'
#
loop_
_entity.id
_entity.type
_entity.pdbx_description
1 polymer ?
#
loop_
_entity_poly.entity_id
_entity_poly.type
_entity_poly.pdbx_seq_one_letter_code
_entity_poly.pdbx_strand_id
1 'polypeptide(L)'
;FTNDGRDEDSGYLADGIVEDLITEFSMIREFEIVSSKTSFDFRDNDEDTSSFAATHDLDFIISGGIRSSGKRVRISLELSEVESGKAVWRDRYDRVIEDIFDLQDEIVRTITISLLGEIEISSLQRAKRKATENISSYEYLLRGKEMHHRFDKDANAQALEFFDKAIRADPSNAQAYAWKACTLGQGAFRGFIEGDANDIINQGMENISKALEVNENDFECHRMLSAVYLSR
;
A
#
# COMPACT_ATOMS: atom_id res chain seq x y z
N PHE A 1 16.99 -5.61 -8.95
CA PHE A 1 18.13 -5.02 -8.23
C PHE A 1 19.42 -5.44 -8.89
N THR A 2 20.36 -4.51 -9.05
CA THR A 2 21.68 -4.78 -9.62
C THR A 2 22.73 -4.81 -8.52
N ASN A 3 23.69 -5.73 -8.65
CA ASN A 3 24.89 -5.72 -7.83
C ASN A 3 25.99 -4.94 -8.57
N ASP A 4 26.17 -3.68 -8.20
CA ASP A 4 27.24 -2.81 -8.75
C ASP A 4 28.58 -3.00 -7.98
N GLY A 5 28.60 -3.88 -6.98
CA GLY A 5 29.79 -4.25 -6.20
C GLY A 5 30.61 -5.34 -6.89
N ARG A 6 31.90 -5.43 -6.54
CA ARG A 6 32.80 -6.52 -6.98
C ARG A 6 32.81 -7.70 -6.01
N ASP A 7 31.91 -7.69 -5.02
CA ASP A 7 31.89 -8.61 -3.90
C ASP A 7 30.68 -9.55 -4.04
N GLU A 8 30.92 -10.85 -3.92
CA GLU A 8 29.85 -11.87 -3.99
C GLU A 8 28.82 -11.70 -2.86
N ASP A 9 29.23 -11.24 -1.67
CA ASP A 9 28.35 -11.02 -0.54
C ASP A 9 27.27 -9.94 -0.82
N SER A 10 27.56 -8.94 -1.67
CA SER A 10 26.56 -7.94 -2.07
C SER A 10 25.48 -8.50 -2.99
N GLY A 11 25.77 -9.59 -3.74
CA GLY A 11 24.76 -10.26 -4.55
C GLY A 11 23.73 -10.97 -3.69
N TYR A 12 24.17 -11.74 -2.68
CA TYR A 12 23.26 -12.41 -1.75
C TYR A 12 22.40 -11.43 -0.95
N LEU A 13 22.98 -10.30 -0.53
CA LEU A 13 22.21 -9.24 0.14
C LEU A 13 21.14 -8.64 -0.78
N ALA A 14 21.48 -8.39 -2.06
CA ALA A 14 20.53 -7.86 -3.03
C ALA A 14 19.34 -8.82 -3.24
N ASP A 15 19.63 -10.09 -3.42
CA ASP A 15 18.60 -11.10 -3.66
C ASP A 15 17.75 -11.32 -2.42
N GLY A 16 18.35 -11.36 -1.22
CA GLY A 16 17.62 -11.46 0.05
C GLY A 16 16.68 -10.29 0.28
N ILE A 17 17.11 -9.04 0.05
CA ILE A 17 16.25 -7.87 0.16
C ILE A 17 15.08 -7.95 -0.82
N VAL A 18 15.28 -8.40 -2.05
CA VAL A 18 14.19 -8.56 -3.03
C VAL A 18 13.17 -9.60 -2.57
N GLU A 19 13.64 -10.77 -2.08
CA GLU A 19 12.77 -11.84 -1.59
C GLU A 19 11.95 -11.38 -0.37
N ASP A 20 12.58 -10.69 0.57
CA ASP A 20 11.91 -10.18 1.75
C ASP A 20 10.90 -9.06 1.42
N LEU A 21 11.24 -8.14 0.52
CA LEU A 21 10.29 -7.14 0.02
C LEU A 21 9.08 -7.78 -0.65
N ILE A 22 9.29 -8.79 -1.50
CA ILE A 22 8.20 -9.54 -2.13
C ILE A 22 7.33 -10.21 -1.06
N THR A 23 7.93 -10.79 -0.03
CA THR A 23 7.23 -11.43 1.08
C THR A 23 6.38 -10.40 1.86
N GLU A 24 6.98 -9.31 2.29
CA GLU A 24 6.30 -8.24 3.05
C GLU A 24 5.15 -7.62 2.25
N PHE A 25 5.37 -7.28 0.97
CA PHE A 25 4.31 -6.73 0.13
C PHE A 25 3.20 -7.74 -0.21
N SER A 26 3.52 -9.05 -0.30
CA SER A 26 2.52 -10.10 -0.52
C SER A 26 1.57 -10.30 0.67
N MET A 27 1.93 -9.82 1.86
CA MET A 27 1.03 -9.79 3.02
C MET A 27 -0.03 -8.68 2.93
N ILE A 28 0.14 -7.73 2.00
CA ILE A 28 -0.79 -6.63 1.78
C ILE A 28 -1.78 -7.07 0.71
N ARG A 29 -3.02 -7.29 1.12
CA ARG A 29 -4.06 -7.91 0.28
C ARG A 29 -4.40 -7.12 -0.97
N GLU A 30 -4.25 -5.82 -0.93
CA GLU A 30 -4.54 -4.90 -2.02
C GLU A 30 -3.47 -4.92 -3.13
N PHE A 31 -2.36 -5.62 -2.91
CA PHE A 31 -1.26 -5.69 -3.86
C PHE A 31 -1.16 -7.07 -4.50
N GLU A 32 -1.07 -7.09 -5.81
CA GLU A 32 -0.68 -8.27 -6.59
C GLU A 32 0.81 -8.17 -6.91
N ILE A 33 1.59 -9.10 -6.35
CA ILE A 33 3.06 -9.06 -6.43
C ILE A 33 3.55 -10.14 -7.38
N VAL A 34 4.42 -9.75 -8.31
CA VAL A 34 5.13 -10.68 -9.20
C VAL A 34 6.08 -11.55 -8.38
N SER A 35 6.13 -12.85 -8.67
CA SER A 35 6.98 -13.80 -7.94
C SER A 35 8.46 -13.46 -8.02
N SER A 36 9.24 -13.87 -7.00
CA SER A 36 10.71 -13.72 -6.97
C SER A 36 11.35 -14.30 -8.23
N LYS A 37 10.91 -15.48 -8.67
CA LYS A 37 11.41 -16.11 -9.88
C LYS A 37 11.22 -15.22 -11.11
N THR A 38 10.03 -14.71 -11.32
CA THR A 38 9.72 -13.83 -12.46
C THR A 38 10.53 -12.53 -12.41
N SER A 39 10.71 -11.97 -11.21
CA SER A 39 11.52 -10.76 -11.01
C SER A 39 13.01 -10.99 -11.30
N PHE A 40 13.54 -12.16 -10.94
CA PHE A 40 14.93 -12.53 -11.24
C PHE A 40 15.13 -12.87 -12.71
N ASP A 41 14.19 -13.61 -13.33
CA ASP A 41 14.22 -13.90 -14.77
C ASP A 41 14.21 -12.61 -15.59
N PHE A 42 13.43 -11.59 -15.20
CA PHE A 42 13.44 -10.27 -15.82
C PHE A 42 14.81 -9.57 -15.73
N ARG A 43 15.43 -9.56 -14.55
CA ARG A 43 16.76 -8.98 -14.33
C ARG A 43 17.82 -9.66 -15.21
N ASP A 44 17.77 -10.99 -15.31
CA ASP A 44 18.82 -11.80 -15.91
C ASP A 44 18.71 -11.86 -17.45
N ASN A 45 17.54 -11.57 -18.01
CA ASN A 45 17.28 -11.65 -19.46
C ASN A 45 17.36 -10.31 -20.19
N ASP A 46 17.71 -9.21 -19.52
CA ASP A 46 17.79 -7.85 -20.10
C ASP A 46 16.54 -7.45 -20.93
N GLU A 47 15.37 -7.88 -20.46
CA GLU A 47 14.09 -7.61 -21.08
C GLU A 47 13.73 -6.13 -20.93
N ASP A 48 13.08 -5.57 -21.96
CA ASP A 48 12.60 -4.19 -21.87
C ASP A 48 11.53 -4.02 -20.78
N THR A 49 11.77 -3.07 -19.89
CA THR A 49 10.89 -2.78 -18.73
C THR A 49 9.43 -2.53 -19.13
N SER A 50 9.18 -1.86 -20.26
CA SER A 50 7.83 -1.55 -20.73
C SER A 50 7.11 -2.79 -21.21
N SER A 51 7.81 -3.70 -21.89
CA SER A 51 7.27 -4.99 -22.34
C SER A 51 6.95 -5.90 -21.18
N PHE A 52 7.85 -5.99 -20.21
CA PHE A 52 7.64 -6.77 -19.00
C PHE A 52 6.43 -6.24 -18.19
N ALA A 53 6.36 -4.93 -17.98
CA ALA A 53 5.26 -4.29 -17.28
C ALA A 53 3.91 -4.55 -17.95
N ALA A 54 3.84 -4.46 -19.28
CA ALA A 54 2.62 -4.74 -20.04
C ALA A 54 2.22 -6.22 -19.99
N THR A 55 3.19 -7.14 -20.01
CA THR A 55 2.94 -8.59 -19.93
C THR A 55 2.33 -9.00 -18.59
N HIS A 56 2.75 -8.34 -17.51
CA HIS A 56 2.36 -8.67 -16.14
C HIS A 56 1.34 -7.69 -15.53
N ASP A 57 0.81 -6.74 -16.31
CA ASP A 57 -0.17 -5.72 -15.90
C ASP A 57 0.29 -4.94 -14.64
N LEU A 58 1.52 -4.45 -14.66
CA LEU A 58 2.12 -3.80 -13.50
C LEU A 58 1.76 -2.31 -13.44
N ASP A 59 1.41 -1.84 -12.25
CA ASP A 59 1.24 -0.41 -11.95
C ASP A 59 2.57 0.26 -11.55
N PHE A 60 3.42 -0.45 -10.81
CA PHE A 60 4.66 0.05 -10.25
C PHE A 60 5.80 -0.94 -10.40
N ILE A 61 7.01 -0.42 -10.50
CA ILE A 61 8.25 -1.19 -10.49
C ILE A 61 9.20 -0.62 -9.45
N ILE A 62 9.72 -1.50 -8.58
CA ILE A 62 10.79 -1.17 -7.66
C ILE A 62 12.11 -1.63 -8.26
N SER A 63 13.02 -0.71 -8.47
CA SER A 63 14.38 -0.99 -8.91
C SER A 63 15.41 -0.48 -7.91
N GLY A 64 16.62 -0.99 -7.99
CA GLY A 64 17.67 -0.55 -7.09
C GLY A 64 19.02 -1.18 -7.38
N GLY A 65 20.03 -0.67 -6.68
CA GLY A 65 21.39 -1.20 -6.76
C GLY A 65 22.06 -1.21 -5.39
N ILE A 66 22.92 -2.20 -5.19
CA ILE A 66 23.71 -2.38 -3.97
C ILE A 66 25.18 -2.24 -4.32
N ARG A 67 25.90 -1.48 -3.49
CA ARG A 67 27.36 -1.32 -3.54
C ARG A 67 27.93 -1.56 -2.17
N SER A 68 28.87 -2.50 -2.05
CA SER A 68 29.63 -2.72 -0.83
C SER A 68 31.08 -2.21 -0.98
N SER A 69 31.65 -1.75 0.12
CA SER A 69 33.06 -1.38 0.23
C SER A 69 33.53 -1.65 1.66
N GLY A 70 34.17 -2.77 1.86
CA GLY A 70 34.53 -3.29 3.18
C GLY A 70 33.29 -3.50 4.02
N LYS A 71 33.21 -2.85 5.20
CA LYS A 71 32.04 -2.94 6.09
C LYS A 71 30.90 -1.96 5.75
N ARG A 72 30.99 -1.19 4.67
CA ARG A 72 29.96 -0.23 4.29
C ARG A 72 29.16 -0.75 3.11
N VAL A 73 27.84 -0.65 3.25
CA VAL A 73 26.86 -0.93 2.18
C VAL A 73 26.09 0.33 1.86
N ARG A 74 25.96 0.59 0.58
CA ARG A 74 25.06 1.61 0.04
C ARG A 74 24.00 0.93 -0.80
N ILE A 75 22.73 1.22 -0.49
CA ILE A 75 21.57 0.73 -1.22
C ILE A 75 20.87 1.95 -1.80
N SER A 76 20.63 1.94 -3.09
CA SER A 76 19.87 2.98 -3.80
C SER A 76 18.61 2.35 -4.35
N LEU A 77 17.48 3.02 -4.18
CA LEU A 77 16.15 2.53 -4.54
C LEU A 77 15.39 3.57 -5.35
N GLU A 78 14.55 3.07 -6.24
CA GLU A 78 13.63 3.85 -7.03
C GLU A 78 12.31 3.10 -7.17
N LEU A 79 11.18 3.78 -6.91
CA LEU A 79 9.83 3.36 -7.27
C LEU A 79 9.39 4.13 -8.51
N SER A 80 9.07 3.43 -9.57
CA SER A 80 8.59 4.00 -10.84
C SER A 80 7.15 3.60 -11.09
N GLU A 81 6.31 4.56 -11.47
CA GLU A 81 4.95 4.33 -11.97
C GLU A 81 5.03 3.98 -13.46
N VAL A 82 4.47 2.84 -13.84
CA VAL A 82 4.55 2.32 -15.22
C VAL A 82 3.81 3.22 -16.21
N GLU A 83 2.57 3.63 -15.89
CA GLU A 83 1.72 4.44 -16.78
C GLU A 83 2.39 5.75 -17.21
N SER A 84 3.05 6.44 -16.28
CA SER A 84 3.70 7.72 -16.56
C SER A 84 5.17 7.60 -16.92
N GLY A 85 5.80 6.45 -16.68
CA GLY A 85 7.23 6.22 -16.82
C GLY A 85 8.08 7.07 -15.89
N LYS A 86 7.51 7.61 -14.79
CA LYS A 86 8.19 8.52 -13.87
C LYS A 86 8.55 7.83 -12.58
N ALA A 87 9.74 8.14 -12.08
CA ALA A 87 10.07 7.82 -10.71
C ALA A 87 9.22 8.69 -9.77
N VAL A 88 8.42 8.04 -8.92
CA VAL A 88 7.57 8.70 -7.93
C VAL A 88 8.28 8.83 -6.59
N TRP A 89 9.27 7.95 -6.35
CA TRP A 89 10.08 8.00 -5.14
C TRP A 89 11.50 7.48 -5.40
N ARG A 90 12.48 8.06 -4.71
CA ARG A 90 13.88 7.61 -4.69
C ARG A 90 14.46 7.84 -3.32
N ASP A 91 15.25 6.87 -2.85
CA ASP A 91 15.99 7.01 -1.60
C ASP A 91 17.32 6.26 -1.65
N ARG A 92 18.18 6.55 -0.66
CA ARG A 92 19.50 5.95 -0.53
C ARG A 92 19.84 5.68 0.92
N TYR A 93 20.21 4.46 1.22
CA TYR A 93 20.60 4.00 2.53
C TYR A 93 22.09 3.72 2.57
N ASP A 94 22.82 4.35 3.48
CA ASP A 94 24.22 4.11 3.78
C ASP A 94 24.31 3.46 5.17
N ARG A 95 24.80 2.22 5.24
CA ARG A 95 24.88 1.44 6.49
C ARG A 95 26.25 0.79 6.65
N VAL A 96 26.59 0.42 7.90
CA VAL A 96 27.74 -0.39 8.22
C VAL A 96 27.26 -1.81 8.50
N ILE A 97 27.85 -2.80 7.82
CA ILE A 97 27.51 -4.20 8.05
C ILE A 97 28.22 -4.65 9.33
N GLU A 98 27.45 -4.85 10.41
CA GLU A 98 27.90 -5.54 11.63
C GLU A 98 27.29 -6.94 11.69
N ASP A 99 26.00 -7.05 11.34
CA ASP A 99 25.26 -8.27 11.06
C ASP A 99 24.44 -8.09 9.78
N ILE A 100 24.56 -9.01 8.82
CA ILE A 100 23.92 -8.89 7.50
C ILE A 100 22.41 -9.09 7.61
N PHE A 101 21.94 -9.95 8.52
CA PHE A 101 20.52 -10.23 8.68
C PHE A 101 19.80 -9.08 9.40
N ASP A 102 20.39 -8.54 10.46
CA ASP A 102 19.83 -7.37 11.17
C ASP A 102 19.73 -6.16 10.21
N LEU A 103 20.74 -5.99 9.35
CA LEU A 103 20.74 -4.95 8.33
C LEU A 103 19.63 -5.16 7.29
N GLN A 104 19.44 -6.40 6.83
CA GLN A 104 18.42 -6.75 5.88
C GLN A 104 17.03 -6.47 6.43
N ASP A 105 16.72 -6.92 7.65
CA ASP A 105 15.45 -6.68 8.34
C ASP A 105 15.16 -5.19 8.54
N GLU A 106 16.16 -4.39 8.98
CA GLU A 106 16.01 -2.94 9.13
C GLU A 106 15.67 -2.27 7.79
N ILE A 107 16.39 -2.64 6.74
CA ILE A 107 16.22 -2.04 5.42
C ILE A 107 14.87 -2.41 4.83
N VAL A 108 14.50 -3.69 4.84
CA VAL A 108 13.21 -4.16 4.32
C VAL A 108 12.06 -3.43 5.03
N ARG A 109 12.07 -3.37 6.36
CA ARG A 109 11.04 -2.64 7.13
C ARG A 109 10.97 -1.17 6.73
N THR A 110 12.10 -0.49 6.63
CA THR A 110 12.15 0.94 6.31
C THR A 110 11.65 1.20 4.89
N ILE A 111 12.06 0.36 3.93
CA ILE A 111 11.63 0.43 2.54
C ILE A 111 10.12 0.19 2.44
N THR A 112 9.61 -0.87 3.08
CA THR A 112 8.19 -1.22 3.03
C THR A 112 7.32 -0.05 3.51
N ILE A 113 7.63 0.55 4.66
CA ILE A 113 6.88 1.69 5.20
C ILE A 113 6.93 2.88 4.23
N SER A 114 8.10 3.20 3.67
CA SER A 114 8.26 4.34 2.76
C SER A 114 7.51 4.13 1.45
N LEU A 115 7.65 2.95 0.85
CA LEU A 115 7.02 2.63 -0.43
C LEU A 115 5.50 2.54 -0.35
N LEU A 116 4.95 2.01 0.74
CA LEU A 116 3.51 1.95 0.95
C LEU A 116 2.88 3.35 0.89
N GLY A 117 3.48 4.33 1.58
CA GLY A 117 3.01 5.70 1.55
C GLY A 117 3.06 6.32 0.15
N GLU A 118 4.14 6.11 -0.60
CA GLU A 118 4.31 6.65 -1.96
C GLU A 118 3.37 5.99 -2.98
N ILE A 119 3.17 4.66 -2.89
CA ILE A 119 2.22 3.93 -3.73
C ILE A 119 0.80 4.45 -3.47
N GLU A 120 0.40 4.64 -2.21
CA GLU A 120 -0.92 5.17 -1.85
C GLU A 120 -1.12 6.58 -2.41
N ILE A 121 -0.14 7.48 -2.25
CA ILE A 121 -0.19 8.85 -2.78
C ILE A 121 -0.28 8.86 -4.30
N SER A 122 0.56 8.08 -4.99
CA SER A 122 0.58 8.01 -6.45
C SER A 122 -0.73 7.44 -7.00
N SER A 123 -1.22 6.36 -6.40
CA SER A 123 -2.52 5.75 -6.76
C SER A 123 -3.69 6.71 -6.55
N LEU A 124 -3.68 7.49 -5.45
CA LEU A 124 -4.70 8.53 -5.23
C LEU A 124 -4.64 9.63 -6.29
N GLN A 125 -3.45 10.09 -6.69
CA GLN A 125 -3.30 11.07 -7.74
C GLN A 125 -3.78 10.55 -9.10
N ARG A 126 -3.51 9.27 -9.40
CA ARG A 126 -3.99 8.59 -10.60
C ARG A 126 -5.51 8.47 -10.59
N ALA A 127 -6.09 8.05 -9.46
CA ALA A 127 -7.54 7.95 -9.29
C ALA A 127 -8.27 9.28 -9.53
N LYS A 128 -7.68 10.40 -9.11
CA LYS A 128 -8.25 11.74 -9.36
C LYS A 128 -8.26 12.12 -10.84
N ARG A 129 -7.37 11.57 -11.65
CA ARG A 129 -7.25 11.85 -13.10
C ARG A 129 -8.11 10.94 -13.96
N LYS A 130 -8.48 9.75 -13.46
CA LYS A 130 -9.29 8.77 -14.20
C LYS A 130 -10.75 9.19 -14.30
N ALA A 131 -11.39 8.79 -15.40
CA ALA A 131 -12.85 8.84 -15.51
C ALA A 131 -13.49 7.89 -14.49
N THR A 132 -14.64 8.28 -13.93
CA THR A 132 -15.30 7.53 -12.83
C THR A 132 -15.62 6.08 -13.21
N GLU A 133 -15.84 5.81 -14.48
CA GLU A 133 -16.21 4.48 -15.01
C GLU A 133 -15.08 3.43 -14.91
N ASN A 134 -13.82 3.89 -14.83
CA ASN A 134 -12.62 3.05 -14.82
C ASN A 134 -11.91 3.01 -13.47
N ILE A 135 -12.54 3.46 -12.40
CA ILE A 135 -11.94 3.50 -11.07
C ILE A 135 -12.08 2.14 -10.40
N SER A 136 -10.93 1.57 -9.93
CA SER A 136 -10.90 0.32 -9.16
C SER A 136 -11.40 0.50 -7.73
N SER A 137 -11.71 -0.60 -7.03
CA SER A 137 -12.10 -0.59 -5.62
C SER A 137 -11.05 0.13 -4.74
N TYR A 138 -9.77 -0.12 -4.97
CA TYR A 138 -8.69 0.51 -4.23
C TYR A 138 -8.65 2.03 -4.44
N GLU A 139 -8.83 2.50 -5.65
CA GLU A 139 -8.86 3.94 -5.96
C GLU A 139 -10.06 4.64 -5.30
N TYR A 140 -11.23 3.99 -5.24
CA TYR A 140 -12.38 4.50 -4.48
C TYR A 140 -12.09 4.54 -2.97
N LEU A 141 -11.44 3.50 -2.43
CA LEU A 141 -11.00 3.47 -1.03
C LEU A 141 -10.10 4.67 -0.71
N LEU A 142 -9.08 4.95 -1.53
CA LEU A 142 -8.17 6.07 -1.35
C LEU A 142 -8.88 7.43 -1.38
N ARG A 143 -9.81 7.62 -2.32
CA ARG A 143 -10.63 8.85 -2.37
C ARG A 143 -11.51 9.00 -1.13
N GLY A 144 -12.07 7.91 -0.64
CA GLY A 144 -12.85 7.90 0.59
C GLY A 144 -12.02 8.30 1.80
N LYS A 145 -10.81 7.73 1.93
CA LYS A 145 -9.85 8.08 3.00
C LYS A 145 -9.48 9.58 2.96
N GLU A 146 -9.20 10.13 1.78
CA GLU A 146 -8.91 11.56 1.63
C GLU A 146 -10.07 12.43 2.10
N MET A 147 -11.30 12.11 1.69
CA MET A 147 -12.50 12.87 2.11
C MET A 147 -12.75 12.74 3.61
N HIS A 148 -12.60 11.54 4.18
CA HIS A 148 -12.73 11.31 5.62
C HIS A 148 -11.84 12.24 6.46
N HIS A 149 -10.60 12.47 6.02
CA HIS A 149 -9.62 13.29 6.73
C HIS A 149 -9.84 14.81 6.61
N ARG A 150 -10.83 15.28 5.84
CA ARG A 150 -11.18 16.72 5.77
C ARG A 150 -12.01 17.20 6.96
N PHE A 151 -12.65 16.30 7.69
CA PHE A 151 -13.41 16.59 8.91
C PHE A 151 -14.55 17.61 8.74
N ASP A 152 -15.21 17.66 7.60
CA ASP A 152 -16.42 18.46 7.35
C ASP A 152 -17.62 17.59 6.90
N LYS A 153 -18.85 18.15 6.99
CA LYS A 153 -20.09 17.43 6.72
C LYS A 153 -20.17 16.92 5.27
N ASP A 154 -19.80 17.75 4.30
CA ASP A 154 -19.92 17.42 2.90
C ASP A 154 -18.86 16.37 2.50
N ALA A 155 -17.64 16.50 3.02
CA ALA A 155 -16.59 15.51 2.80
C ALA A 155 -16.91 14.16 3.48
N ASN A 156 -17.55 14.15 4.66
CA ASN A 156 -18.03 12.94 5.32
C ASN A 156 -19.03 12.20 4.45
N ALA A 157 -20.00 12.89 3.87
CA ALA A 157 -20.98 12.29 2.95
C ALA A 157 -20.32 11.73 1.68
N GLN A 158 -19.36 12.46 1.09
CA GLN A 158 -18.59 12.00 -0.07
C GLN A 158 -17.72 10.79 0.26
N ALA A 159 -17.11 10.74 1.45
CA ALA A 159 -16.34 9.60 1.91
C ALA A 159 -17.20 8.33 1.96
N LEU A 160 -18.40 8.41 2.55
CA LEU A 160 -19.32 7.28 2.60
C LEU A 160 -19.71 6.80 1.19
N GLU A 161 -19.97 7.72 0.26
CA GLU A 161 -20.26 7.37 -1.13
C GLU A 161 -19.09 6.64 -1.81
N PHE A 162 -17.86 7.10 -1.58
CA PHE A 162 -16.68 6.46 -2.13
C PHE A 162 -16.43 5.06 -1.55
N PHE A 163 -16.62 4.87 -0.25
CA PHE A 163 -16.51 3.53 0.36
C PHE A 163 -17.60 2.60 -0.16
N ASP A 164 -18.82 3.08 -0.40
CA ASP A 164 -19.87 2.30 -1.03
C ASP A 164 -19.52 1.89 -2.47
N LYS A 165 -18.88 2.77 -3.24
CA LYS A 165 -18.36 2.45 -4.58
C LYS A 165 -17.24 1.42 -4.51
N ALA A 166 -16.34 1.56 -3.54
CA ALA A 166 -15.27 0.58 -3.31
C ALA A 166 -15.82 -0.81 -3.02
N ILE A 167 -16.78 -0.92 -2.10
CA ILE A 167 -17.44 -2.18 -1.73
C ILE A 167 -18.20 -2.79 -2.92
N ARG A 168 -18.88 -1.97 -3.73
CA ARG A 168 -19.57 -2.48 -4.94
C ARG A 168 -18.60 -2.98 -6.00
N ALA A 169 -17.46 -2.32 -6.16
CA ALA A 169 -16.43 -2.72 -7.13
C ALA A 169 -15.70 -3.99 -6.69
N ASP A 170 -15.46 -4.15 -5.39
CA ASP A 170 -14.89 -5.36 -4.80
C ASP A 170 -15.47 -5.62 -3.41
N PRO A 171 -16.45 -6.53 -3.28
CA PRO A 171 -17.03 -6.90 -1.99
C PRO A 171 -16.05 -7.58 -1.02
N SER A 172 -14.86 -7.95 -1.48
CA SER A 172 -13.81 -8.54 -0.66
C SER A 172 -12.80 -7.51 -0.13
N ASN A 173 -12.98 -6.23 -0.39
CA ASN A 173 -12.17 -5.15 0.17
C ASN A 173 -12.54 -4.87 1.62
N ALA A 174 -11.88 -5.55 2.57
CA ALA A 174 -12.11 -5.41 4.01
C ALA A 174 -11.93 -3.97 4.50
N GLN A 175 -10.91 -3.26 3.98
CA GLN A 175 -10.62 -1.89 4.38
C GLN A 175 -11.73 -0.92 4.00
N ALA A 176 -12.43 -1.12 2.88
CA ALA A 176 -13.56 -0.27 2.51
C ALA A 176 -14.71 -0.32 3.54
N TYR A 177 -15.01 -1.50 4.07
CA TYR A 177 -15.96 -1.64 5.17
C TYR A 177 -15.47 -0.99 6.45
N ALA A 178 -14.20 -1.21 6.83
CA ALA A 178 -13.62 -0.65 8.06
C ALA A 178 -13.60 0.88 8.04
N TRP A 179 -13.18 1.49 6.93
CA TRP A 179 -13.17 2.95 6.78
C TRP A 179 -14.58 3.55 6.70
N LYS A 180 -15.54 2.84 6.08
CA LYS A 180 -16.95 3.23 6.11
C LYS A 180 -17.47 3.29 7.53
N ALA A 181 -17.17 2.27 8.35
CA ALA A 181 -17.54 2.24 9.76
C ALA A 181 -16.97 3.43 10.55
N CYS A 182 -15.67 3.71 10.38
CA CYS A 182 -15.02 4.85 11.02
C CYS A 182 -15.66 6.19 10.60
N THR A 183 -16.04 6.32 9.34
CA THR A 183 -16.67 7.55 8.80
C THR A 183 -18.08 7.72 9.33
N LEU A 184 -18.84 6.63 9.51
CA LEU A 184 -20.15 6.65 10.20
C LEU A 184 -19.99 7.10 11.65
N GLY A 185 -19.03 6.54 12.39
CA GLY A 185 -18.72 6.95 13.77
C GLY A 185 -18.34 8.45 13.86
N GLN A 186 -17.48 8.92 12.94
CA GLN A 186 -17.15 10.35 12.84
C GLN A 186 -18.39 11.20 12.59
N GLY A 187 -19.27 10.77 11.68
CA GLY A 187 -20.50 11.46 11.33
C GLY A 187 -21.49 11.54 12.48
N ALA A 188 -21.66 10.46 13.24
CA ALA A 188 -22.50 10.42 14.45
C ALA A 188 -21.94 11.35 15.53
N PHE A 189 -20.65 11.23 15.86
CA PHE A 189 -20.02 12.02 16.93
C PHE A 189 -20.02 13.53 16.64
N ARG A 190 -19.85 13.92 15.39
CA ARG A 190 -19.80 15.34 14.97
C ARG A 190 -21.13 15.91 14.51
N GLY A 191 -22.18 15.09 14.47
CA GLY A 191 -23.49 15.53 13.98
C GLY A 191 -23.52 15.83 12.49
N PHE A 192 -22.66 15.21 11.69
CA PHE A 192 -22.63 15.36 10.23
C PHE A 192 -23.74 14.56 9.54
N ILE A 193 -24.17 13.45 10.16
CA ILE A 193 -25.22 12.57 9.66
C ILE A 193 -26.49 12.83 10.48
N GLU A 194 -27.61 13.07 9.80
CA GLU A 194 -28.92 13.24 10.44
C GLU A 194 -29.49 11.87 10.84
N GLY A 195 -30.10 11.79 12.04
CA GLY A 195 -30.72 10.56 12.55
C GLY A 195 -30.32 10.26 13.99
N ASP A 196 -30.75 9.09 14.48
CA ASP A 196 -30.35 8.61 15.80
C ASP A 196 -28.88 8.16 15.79
N ALA A 197 -28.09 8.69 16.71
CA ALA A 197 -26.68 8.38 16.80
C ALA A 197 -26.41 6.90 17.05
N ASN A 198 -27.28 6.21 17.81
CA ASN A 198 -27.13 4.77 18.08
C ASN A 198 -27.36 3.95 16.80
N ASP A 199 -28.32 4.34 15.96
CA ASP A 199 -28.57 3.66 14.70
C ASP A 199 -27.39 3.79 13.76
N ILE A 200 -26.76 4.99 13.70
CA ILE A 200 -25.57 5.23 12.87
C ILE A 200 -24.37 4.42 13.39
N ILE A 201 -24.17 4.38 14.71
CA ILE A 201 -23.12 3.58 15.35
C ILE A 201 -23.34 2.08 15.10
N ASN A 202 -24.59 1.59 15.17
CA ASN A 202 -24.91 0.20 14.87
C ASN A 202 -24.58 -0.17 13.41
N GLN A 203 -24.89 0.69 12.45
CA GLN A 203 -24.46 0.54 11.06
C GLN A 203 -22.92 0.48 10.95
N GLY A 204 -22.21 1.30 11.73
CA GLY A 204 -20.75 1.23 11.84
C GLY A 204 -20.27 -0.12 12.33
N MET A 205 -20.88 -0.66 13.39
CA MET A 205 -20.54 -1.99 13.94
C MET A 205 -20.81 -3.13 12.96
N GLU A 206 -21.90 -3.05 12.18
CA GLU A 206 -22.17 -4.03 11.12
C GLU A 206 -21.09 -4.03 10.04
N ASN A 207 -20.64 -2.84 9.63
CA ASN A 207 -19.55 -2.71 8.65
C ASN A 207 -18.21 -3.23 9.21
N ILE A 208 -17.88 -2.96 10.48
CA ILE A 208 -16.67 -3.52 11.11
C ILE A 208 -16.75 -5.05 11.20
N SER A 209 -17.89 -5.60 11.57
CA SER A 209 -18.09 -7.06 11.60
C SER A 209 -17.87 -7.65 10.22
N LYS A 210 -18.38 -6.99 9.17
CA LYS A 210 -18.18 -7.42 7.80
C LYS A 210 -16.73 -7.33 7.35
N ALA A 211 -16.01 -6.30 7.73
CA ALA A 211 -14.58 -6.17 7.46
C ALA A 211 -13.78 -7.34 8.04
N LEU A 212 -14.04 -7.71 9.29
CA LEU A 212 -13.38 -8.83 9.97
C LEU A 212 -13.79 -10.21 9.43
N GLU A 213 -15.04 -10.37 8.95
CA GLU A 213 -15.44 -11.59 8.23
C GLU A 213 -14.66 -11.77 6.92
N VAL A 214 -14.36 -10.66 6.23
CA VAL A 214 -13.60 -10.68 4.97
C VAL A 214 -12.11 -10.91 5.22
N ASN A 215 -11.53 -10.25 6.23
CA ASN A 215 -10.13 -10.42 6.62
C ASN A 215 -9.96 -10.20 8.13
N GLU A 216 -9.93 -11.30 8.89
CA GLU A 216 -9.84 -11.26 10.35
C GLU A 216 -8.50 -10.75 10.88
N ASN A 217 -7.45 -10.78 10.08
CA ASN A 217 -6.09 -10.38 10.47
C ASN A 217 -5.67 -9.00 9.91
N ASP A 218 -6.57 -8.25 9.26
CA ASP A 218 -6.23 -6.95 8.71
C ASP A 218 -6.00 -5.92 9.84
N PHE A 219 -4.77 -5.37 9.87
CA PHE A 219 -4.37 -4.39 10.89
C PHE A 219 -5.25 -3.14 10.88
N GLU A 220 -5.59 -2.60 9.71
CA GLU A 220 -6.45 -1.43 9.58
C GLU A 220 -7.86 -1.69 10.13
N CYS A 221 -8.42 -2.87 9.86
CA CYS A 221 -9.72 -3.26 10.41
C CYS A 221 -9.71 -3.29 11.94
N HIS A 222 -8.67 -3.84 12.57
CA HIS A 222 -8.52 -3.84 14.02
C HIS A 222 -8.30 -2.44 14.59
N ARG A 223 -7.53 -1.60 13.90
CA ARG A 223 -7.34 -0.19 14.28
C ARG A 223 -8.67 0.58 14.26
N MET A 224 -9.47 0.41 13.21
CA MET A 224 -10.79 1.06 13.10
C MET A 224 -11.79 0.51 14.11
N LEU A 225 -11.75 -0.79 14.40
CA LEU A 225 -12.57 -1.39 15.46
C LEU A 225 -12.29 -0.72 16.81
N SER A 226 -11.02 -0.51 17.15
CA SER A 226 -10.63 0.18 18.36
C SER A 226 -11.17 1.62 18.41
N ALA A 227 -11.10 2.36 17.30
CA ALA A 227 -11.63 3.72 17.19
C ALA A 227 -13.16 3.76 17.40
N VAL A 228 -13.90 2.81 16.83
CA VAL A 228 -15.37 2.71 17.01
C VAL A 228 -15.73 2.37 18.46
N TYR A 229 -14.99 1.48 19.13
CA TYR A 229 -15.24 1.16 20.54
C TYR A 229 -14.94 2.33 21.49
N LEU A 230 -13.92 3.13 21.18
CA LEU A 230 -13.56 4.31 21.99
C LEU A 230 -14.55 5.48 21.83
N SER A 231 -15.40 5.47 20.79
CA SER A 231 -16.43 6.48 20.53
C SER A 231 -17.78 6.17 21.20
N ARG A 232 -17.91 5.04 21.89
CA ARG A 232 -19.05 4.62 22.71
C ARG A 232 -18.97 5.15 24.13
#